data_4e700abb201a27fb25f6d4963f3491bd
#
_entry.id   4e700abb201a27fb25f6d4963f3491bd
#
_cell.length_a   1.000
_cell.length_b   1.000
_cell.length_c   1.000
_cell.angle_alpha   90.00
_cell.angle_beta   90.00
_cell.angle_gamma   90.00
#
_symmetry.space_group_name_H-M   'P 1'
#
loop_
_entity.id
_entity.type
_entity.pdbx_description
1 polymer ?
#
loop_
_entity_poly.entity_id
_entity_poly.type
_entity_poly.pdbx_seq_one_letter_code
_entity_poly.pdbx_strand_id
1 'polypeptide(L)'
;MNQEVICALLADVGITLRLASNGAEALDAVSRKVPDLILMDCQMPVMDGFTATRKLRENPAWQKIKIIALTANAMVEDKEACRAAGMNSHVPKPVRMDVLYEQMAQCFPDMPAAATNEIKPQSLPAAENSLPVFPGINVAIGLAHVGGRLPLLLRVLKQFRDTQGQSFAAQFRAAQAAGDCLTASRLAHSLKGVAHTVGATDLGESAAALEVAVAAHDTAKCDTHLPQLLELLHQVTSGLAEIDRLIDAGNGLSEASAVDSERTTALLARLAELLKLHDTAADDLAEKISPYFANSASRTAWDGVRQAIDRYDYPLAASKLAKLQEILSTPGQGN
;
A
#
# COMPACT_ATOMS: atom_id res chain seq x y z
N MET A 1 0.50 7.68 0.29
CA MET A 1 -0.52 6.89 -0.46
C MET A 1 0.10 5.80 -1.35
N ASN A 2 0.99 6.09 -2.32
CA ASN A 2 1.63 4.99 -3.11
C ASN A 2 2.40 3.99 -2.24
N GLN A 3 3.07 4.45 -1.17
CA GLN A 3 3.77 3.59 -0.23
C GLN A 3 2.81 2.65 0.52
N GLU A 4 1.67 3.14 0.96
CA GLU A 4 0.68 2.35 1.70
C GLU A 4 0.05 1.26 0.83
N VAL A 5 -0.24 1.57 -0.45
CA VAL A 5 -0.72 0.57 -1.41
C VAL A 5 0.32 -0.54 -1.59
N ILE A 6 1.57 -0.17 -1.84
CA ILE A 6 2.67 -1.13 -1.99
C ILE A 6 2.85 -1.94 -0.70
N CYS A 7 2.79 -1.30 0.47
CA CYS A 7 2.92 -1.98 1.76
C CYS A 7 1.79 -2.98 2.00
N ALA A 8 0.54 -2.59 1.74
CA ALA A 8 -0.60 -3.47 1.89
C ALA A 8 -0.52 -4.68 0.94
N LEU A 9 0.01 -4.49 -0.28
CA LEU A 9 0.19 -5.55 -1.26
C LEU A 9 1.34 -6.50 -0.90
N LEU A 10 2.44 -5.98 -0.37
CA LEU A 10 3.62 -6.76 0.00
C LEU A 10 3.49 -7.43 1.37
N ALA A 11 2.66 -6.90 2.28
CA ALA A 11 2.42 -7.51 3.59
C ALA A 11 1.88 -8.94 3.48
N ASP A 12 1.06 -9.21 2.45
CA ASP A 12 0.43 -10.53 2.24
C ASP A 12 1.42 -11.62 1.80
N VAL A 13 2.61 -11.24 1.33
CA VAL A 13 3.64 -12.20 0.88
C VAL A 13 4.73 -12.46 1.93
N GLY A 14 4.51 -12.06 3.18
CA GLY A 14 5.41 -12.38 4.29
C GLY A 14 6.73 -11.59 4.30
N ILE A 15 6.78 -10.46 3.60
CA ILE A 15 7.95 -9.57 3.54
C ILE A 15 7.93 -8.61 4.73
N THR A 16 9.05 -8.48 5.43
CA THR A 16 9.19 -7.44 6.47
C THR A 16 9.46 -6.09 5.83
N LEU A 17 8.56 -5.14 6.05
CA LEU A 17 8.61 -3.81 5.45
C LEU A 17 9.10 -2.76 6.45
N ARG A 18 9.90 -1.81 5.95
CA ARG A 18 10.26 -0.58 6.65
C ARG A 18 10.06 0.60 5.71
N LEU A 19 9.51 1.68 6.24
CA LEU A 19 9.21 2.89 5.47
C LEU A 19 10.24 3.98 5.74
N ALA A 20 10.53 4.75 4.70
CA ALA A 20 11.28 5.99 4.75
C ALA A 20 10.57 7.02 3.85
N SER A 21 10.43 8.25 4.34
CA SER A 21 9.70 9.31 3.63
C SER A 21 10.57 10.08 2.64
N ASN A 22 11.90 9.91 2.70
CA ASN A 22 12.87 10.56 1.85
C ASN A 22 14.20 9.79 1.82
N GLY A 23 15.11 10.20 0.94
CA GLY A 23 16.40 9.55 0.78
C GLY A 23 17.30 9.60 2.02
N ALA A 24 17.23 10.65 2.84
CA ALA A 24 18.02 10.76 4.07
C ALA A 24 17.55 9.75 5.12
N GLU A 25 16.23 9.62 5.33
CA GLU A 25 15.64 8.61 6.20
C GLU A 25 15.94 7.18 5.69
N ALA A 26 15.97 6.97 4.37
CA ALA A 26 16.32 5.69 3.78
C ALA A 26 17.77 5.29 4.13
N LEU A 27 18.73 6.22 4.04
CA LEU A 27 20.12 5.99 4.44
C LEU A 27 20.24 5.66 5.93
N ASP A 28 19.53 6.40 6.78
CA ASP A 28 19.48 6.16 8.22
C ASP A 28 18.87 4.78 8.55
N ALA A 29 17.78 4.41 7.89
CA ALA A 29 17.16 3.10 8.05
C ALA A 29 18.10 1.95 7.63
N VAL A 30 18.88 2.11 6.55
CA VAL A 30 19.89 1.14 6.09
C VAL A 30 21.03 1.02 7.10
N SER A 31 21.47 2.13 7.69
CA SER A 31 22.55 2.13 8.69
C SER A 31 22.19 1.34 9.96
N ARG A 32 20.90 1.36 10.35
CA ARG A 32 20.39 0.60 11.52
C ARG A 32 20.25 -0.90 11.22
N LYS A 33 19.75 -1.24 10.05
CA LYS A 33 19.58 -2.63 9.60
C LYS A 33 19.57 -2.68 8.09
N VAL A 34 20.57 -3.36 7.52
CA VAL A 34 20.70 -3.53 6.06
C VAL A 34 19.53 -4.35 5.52
N PRO A 35 18.77 -3.83 4.52
CA PRO A 35 17.70 -4.60 3.86
C PRO A 35 18.25 -5.43 2.71
N ASP A 36 17.50 -6.43 2.27
CA ASP A 36 17.80 -7.20 1.05
C ASP A 36 17.46 -6.40 -0.22
N LEU A 37 16.36 -5.62 -0.15
CA LEU A 37 15.81 -4.84 -1.25
C LEU A 37 15.34 -3.47 -0.79
N ILE A 38 15.54 -2.46 -1.64
CA ILE A 38 14.95 -1.13 -1.50
C ILE A 38 14.10 -0.82 -2.72
N LEU A 39 12.84 -0.48 -2.50
CA LEU A 39 12.00 0.18 -3.50
C LEU A 39 12.21 1.69 -3.34
N MET A 40 12.92 2.30 -4.28
CA MET A 40 13.38 3.68 -4.20
C MET A 40 12.58 4.58 -5.13
N ASP A 41 11.80 5.49 -4.57
CA ASP A 41 11.19 6.55 -5.36
C ASP A 41 12.27 7.48 -5.90
N CYS A 42 12.27 7.74 -7.21
CA CYS A 42 13.21 8.68 -7.82
C CYS A 42 12.98 10.12 -7.38
N GLN A 43 11.73 10.50 -7.11
CA GLN A 43 11.34 11.88 -6.76
C GLN A 43 10.84 11.95 -5.32
N MET A 44 11.71 12.37 -4.42
CA MET A 44 11.41 12.56 -3.00
C MET A 44 11.85 13.94 -2.51
N PRO A 45 11.22 14.48 -1.45
CA PRO A 45 11.67 15.71 -0.80
C PRO A 45 13.00 15.46 -0.06
N VAL A 46 13.69 16.55 0.33
CA VAL A 46 14.93 16.56 1.12
C VAL A 46 16.12 15.93 0.39
N MET A 47 15.99 14.67 -0.03
CA MET A 47 16.99 13.93 -0.82
C MET A 47 16.26 13.02 -1.79
N ASP A 48 16.53 13.18 -3.09
CA ASP A 48 15.99 12.35 -4.15
C ASP A 48 16.58 10.94 -4.18
N GLY A 49 15.92 10.01 -4.88
CA GLY A 49 16.32 8.60 -4.91
C GLY A 49 17.65 8.35 -5.63
N PHE A 50 18.01 9.17 -6.63
CA PHE A 50 19.29 9.05 -7.33
C PHE A 50 20.45 9.41 -6.41
N THR A 51 20.31 10.51 -5.68
CA THR A 51 21.31 10.96 -4.70
C THR A 51 21.44 9.97 -3.54
N ALA A 52 20.33 9.45 -3.02
CA ALA A 52 20.34 8.43 -1.99
C ALA A 52 21.03 7.14 -2.47
N THR A 53 20.74 6.72 -3.71
CA THR A 53 21.36 5.52 -4.30
C THR A 53 22.86 5.69 -4.47
N ARG A 54 23.34 6.83 -4.99
CA ARG A 54 24.79 7.08 -5.11
C ARG A 54 25.48 6.98 -3.75
N LYS A 55 24.91 7.59 -2.70
CA LYS A 55 25.46 7.49 -1.33
C LYS A 55 25.44 6.05 -0.80
N LEU A 56 24.42 5.27 -1.10
CA LEU A 56 24.40 3.84 -0.76
C LEU A 56 25.54 3.08 -1.46
N ARG A 57 25.83 3.39 -2.72
CA ARG A 57 26.88 2.74 -3.50
C ARG A 57 28.31 3.17 -3.12
N GLU A 58 28.48 4.32 -2.48
CA GLU A 58 29.76 4.77 -1.90
C GLU A 58 30.20 3.88 -0.73
N ASN A 59 29.28 3.27 0.01
CA ASN A 59 29.60 2.39 1.14
C ASN A 59 29.75 0.93 0.68
N PRO A 60 30.97 0.33 0.81
CA PRO A 60 31.21 -1.06 0.40
C PRO A 60 30.28 -2.09 1.05
N ALA A 61 29.86 -1.84 2.31
CA ALA A 61 28.96 -2.74 3.04
C ALA A 61 27.55 -2.80 2.44
N TRP A 62 27.14 -1.80 1.67
CA TRP A 62 25.79 -1.66 1.11
C TRP A 62 25.70 -1.91 -0.39
N GLN A 63 26.81 -2.18 -1.05
CA GLN A 63 26.86 -2.41 -2.50
C GLN A 63 26.01 -3.60 -2.98
N LYS A 64 25.78 -4.59 -2.10
CA LYS A 64 24.98 -5.78 -2.41
C LYS A 64 23.46 -5.56 -2.31
N ILE A 65 23.02 -4.46 -1.69
CA ILE A 65 21.60 -4.14 -1.55
C ILE A 65 21.00 -4.02 -2.95
N LYS A 66 19.91 -4.74 -3.21
CA LYS A 66 19.15 -4.59 -4.44
C LYS A 66 18.32 -3.32 -4.36
N ILE A 67 18.32 -2.50 -5.41
CA ILE A 67 17.57 -1.24 -5.47
C ILE A 67 16.74 -1.25 -6.75
N ILE A 68 15.41 -1.22 -6.60
CA ILE A 68 14.45 -1.07 -7.69
C ILE A 68 13.93 0.37 -7.66
N ALA A 69 14.12 1.11 -8.75
CA ALA A 69 13.59 2.46 -8.91
C ALA A 69 12.08 2.44 -9.10
N LEU A 70 11.36 3.34 -8.47
CA LEU A 70 9.97 3.68 -8.79
C LEU A 70 9.99 5.00 -9.59
N THR A 71 9.76 4.92 -10.91
CA THR A 71 9.92 6.04 -11.83
C THR A 71 8.58 6.63 -12.25
N ALA A 72 8.54 7.94 -12.50
CA ALA A 72 7.34 8.61 -13.04
C ALA A 72 7.08 8.28 -14.51
N ASN A 73 8.14 7.98 -15.27
CA ASN A 73 8.09 7.66 -16.69
C ASN A 73 8.85 6.36 -16.99
N ALA A 74 8.44 5.69 -18.07
CA ALA A 74 9.11 4.50 -18.60
C ALA A 74 10.11 4.86 -19.74
N MET A 75 10.52 6.12 -19.88
CA MET A 75 11.38 6.57 -20.97
C MET A 75 12.81 6.05 -20.83
N VAL A 76 13.51 5.96 -21.96
CA VAL A 76 14.88 5.41 -22.04
C VAL A 76 15.84 6.23 -21.15
N GLU A 77 15.68 7.54 -21.13
CA GLU A 77 16.50 8.47 -20.35
C GLU A 77 16.41 8.22 -18.84
N ASP A 78 15.20 7.93 -18.32
CA ASP A 78 15.02 7.60 -16.90
C ASP A 78 15.67 6.26 -16.53
N LYS A 79 15.66 5.29 -17.46
CA LYS A 79 16.33 3.99 -17.27
C LYS A 79 17.85 4.15 -17.20
N GLU A 80 18.41 4.99 -18.05
CA GLU A 80 19.85 5.27 -18.06
C GLU A 80 20.26 6.02 -16.79
N ALA A 81 19.48 6.98 -16.33
CA ALA A 81 19.70 7.70 -15.07
C ALA A 81 19.66 6.77 -13.86
N CYS A 82 18.70 5.84 -13.81
CA CYS A 82 18.62 4.81 -12.76
C CYS A 82 19.86 3.92 -12.75
N ARG A 83 20.29 3.44 -13.92
CA ARG A 83 21.49 2.60 -14.07
C ARG A 83 22.75 3.38 -13.68
N ALA A 84 22.89 4.62 -14.13
CA ALA A 84 24.04 5.47 -13.81
C ALA A 84 24.13 5.78 -12.30
N ALA A 85 23.00 5.88 -11.60
CA ALA A 85 22.98 6.01 -10.14
C ALA A 85 23.35 4.71 -9.40
N GLY A 86 23.33 3.55 -10.08
CA GLY A 86 23.63 2.25 -9.49
C GLY A 86 22.41 1.46 -9.03
N MET A 87 21.22 1.77 -9.57
CA MET A 87 19.99 0.99 -9.31
C MET A 87 20.00 -0.30 -10.17
N ASN A 88 19.38 -1.38 -9.65
CA ASN A 88 19.41 -2.70 -10.29
C ASN A 88 18.29 -2.87 -11.32
N SER A 89 17.12 -2.25 -11.08
CA SER A 89 15.97 -2.32 -11.94
C SER A 89 15.06 -1.12 -11.73
N HIS A 90 13.97 -1.03 -12.49
CA HIS A 90 12.99 0.05 -12.39
C HIS A 90 11.57 -0.48 -12.64
N VAL A 91 10.60 0.16 -12.00
CA VAL A 91 9.15 -0.05 -12.18
C VAL A 91 8.49 1.29 -12.38
N PRO A 92 7.75 1.50 -13.48
CA PRO A 92 7.05 2.75 -13.71
C PRO A 92 5.86 2.91 -12.76
N LYS A 93 5.55 4.13 -12.39
CA LYS A 93 4.33 4.51 -11.68
C LYS A 93 3.19 4.77 -12.69
N PRO A 94 1.97 4.33 -12.40
CA PRO A 94 1.54 3.61 -11.21
C PRO A 94 2.10 2.19 -11.14
N VAL A 95 2.53 1.78 -9.94
CA VAL A 95 3.17 0.47 -9.74
C VAL A 95 2.17 -0.64 -9.97
N ARG A 96 2.45 -1.48 -10.96
CA ARG A 96 1.72 -2.71 -11.22
C ARG A 96 2.40 -3.86 -10.49
N MET A 97 1.64 -4.65 -9.76
CA MET A 97 2.19 -5.70 -8.90
C MET A 97 2.82 -6.85 -9.67
N ASP A 98 2.23 -7.22 -10.81
CA ASP A 98 2.83 -8.22 -11.72
C ASP A 98 4.24 -7.82 -12.16
N VAL A 99 4.41 -6.56 -12.59
CA VAL A 99 5.71 -6.00 -12.99
C VAL A 99 6.66 -5.91 -11.78
N LEU A 100 6.17 -5.47 -10.62
CA LEU A 100 7.00 -5.37 -9.41
C LEU A 100 7.53 -6.74 -8.99
N TYR A 101 6.67 -7.77 -8.93
CA TYR A 101 7.10 -9.13 -8.58
C TYR A 101 8.08 -9.71 -9.58
N GLU A 102 7.90 -9.46 -10.88
CA GLU A 102 8.85 -9.86 -11.90
C GLU A 102 10.22 -9.22 -11.68
N GLN A 103 10.28 -7.90 -11.42
CA GLN A 103 11.53 -7.20 -11.16
C GLN A 103 12.19 -7.63 -9.83
N MET A 104 11.39 -7.93 -8.80
CA MET A 104 11.90 -8.51 -7.56
C MET A 104 12.52 -9.90 -7.80
N ALA A 105 11.84 -10.77 -8.54
CA ALA A 105 12.36 -12.10 -8.88
C ALA A 105 13.68 -12.02 -9.67
N GLN A 106 13.81 -11.08 -10.61
CA GLN A 106 15.05 -10.85 -11.35
C GLN A 106 16.21 -10.39 -10.43
N CYS A 107 15.91 -9.70 -9.33
CA CYS A 107 16.92 -9.31 -8.35
C CYS A 107 17.45 -10.47 -7.51
N PHE A 108 16.71 -11.58 -7.40
CA PHE A 108 17.03 -12.74 -6.56
C PHE A 108 16.87 -14.06 -7.33
N PRO A 109 17.66 -14.29 -8.37
CA PRO A 109 17.53 -15.47 -9.25
C PRO A 109 17.77 -16.81 -8.52
N ASP A 110 18.53 -16.80 -7.43
CA ASP A 110 18.88 -17.99 -6.65
C ASP A 110 17.86 -18.34 -5.55
N MET A 111 16.83 -17.50 -5.35
CA MET A 111 15.75 -17.88 -4.44
C MET A 111 14.93 -19.01 -5.10
N PRO A 112 14.72 -20.14 -4.41
CA PRO A 112 13.79 -21.13 -4.90
C PRO A 112 12.46 -20.39 -5.12
N ALA A 113 11.92 -20.53 -6.33
CA ALA A 113 10.56 -20.06 -6.58
C ALA A 113 9.70 -20.69 -5.47
N ALA A 114 9.40 -19.91 -4.43
CA ALA A 114 8.40 -20.31 -3.46
C ALA A 114 7.22 -20.73 -4.31
N ALA A 115 6.73 -21.96 -4.09
CA ALA A 115 5.71 -22.57 -4.90
C ALA A 115 4.78 -21.48 -5.37
N THR A 116 4.89 -21.12 -6.62
CA THR A 116 3.95 -20.23 -7.27
C THR A 116 2.62 -20.94 -7.12
N ASN A 117 1.94 -20.69 -6.01
CA ASN A 117 0.51 -20.64 -6.14
C ASN A 117 0.37 -19.68 -7.30
N GLU A 118 0.13 -20.25 -8.47
CA GLU A 118 -0.23 -19.50 -9.65
C GLU A 118 -1.22 -18.46 -9.13
N ILE A 119 -0.72 -17.23 -8.94
CA ILE A 119 -1.59 -16.07 -8.93
C ILE A 119 -2.03 -16.06 -10.40
N LYS A 120 -2.92 -17.01 -10.72
CA LYS A 120 -3.76 -16.88 -11.90
C LYS A 120 -4.23 -15.46 -11.78
N PRO A 121 -3.96 -14.59 -12.78
CA PRO A 121 -4.72 -13.37 -12.88
C PRO A 121 -6.16 -13.88 -12.71
N GLN A 122 -6.76 -13.62 -11.55
CA GLN A 122 -8.16 -13.92 -11.38
C GLN A 122 -8.78 -13.14 -12.53
N SER A 123 -9.10 -13.89 -13.58
CA SER A 123 -9.93 -13.38 -14.64
C SER A 123 -11.02 -12.65 -13.88
N LEU A 124 -11.12 -11.34 -14.10
CA LEU A 124 -12.18 -10.49 -13.56
C LEU A 124 -13.43 -11.35 -13.53
N PRO A 125 -14.04 -11.60 -12.36
CA PRO A 125 -15.27 -12.38 -12.36
C PRO A 125 -16.15 -11.72 -13.39
N ALA A 126 -16.79 -12.51 -14.25
CA ALA A 126 -17.68 -12.05 -15.32
C ALA A 126 -18.95 -11.34 -14.80
N ALA A 127 -18.85 -10.72 -13.64
CA ALA A 127 -19.82 -9.86 -12.97
C ALA A 127 -19.41 -8.38 -13.15
N GLU A 128 -19.21 -7.95 -14.42
CA GLU A 128 -19.09 -6.52 -14.75
C GLU A 128 -20.31 -5.69 -14.27
N ASN A 129 -21.40 -6.35 -13.91
CA ASN A 129 -22.64 -5.69 -13.48
C ASN A 129 -22.75 -5.39 -11.97
N SER A 130 -21.71 -5.61 -11.16
CA SER A 130 -21.77 -5.39 -9.71
C SER A 130 -20.64 -4.49 -9.14
N LEU A 131 -19.76 -3.93 -9.98
CA LEU A 131 -18.75 -2.99 -9.49
C LEU A 131 -19.38 -1.64 -9.15
N PRO A 132 -19.01 -1.04 -8.01
CA PRO A 132 -19.48 0.30 -7.66
C PRO A 132 -19.03 1.30 -8.73
N VAL A 133 -19.92 2.22 -9.12
CA VAL A 133 -19.62 3.28 -10.08
C VAL A 133 -19.32 4.56 -9.32
N PHE A 134 -18.14 5.12 -9.55
CA PHE A 134 -17.72 6.40 -8.99
C PHE A 134 -17.50 7.41 -10.13
N PRO A 135 -18.16 8.59 -10.10
CA PRO A 135 -17.94 9.63 -11.09
C PRO A 135 -16.47 10.01 -11.22
N GLY A 136 -15.94 10.04 -12.43
CA GLY A 136 -14.55 10.39 -12.71
C GLY A 136 -13.52 9.30 -12.35
N ILE A 137 -13.95 8.08 -11.97
CA ILE A 137 -13.06 6.96 -11.64
C ILE A 137 -13.37 5.75 -12.50
N ASN A 138 -12.38 5.23 -13.18
CA ASN A 138 -12.42 3.93 -13.83
C ASN A 138 -12.04 2.83 -12.81
N VAL A 139 -13.06 2.20 -12.23
CA VAL A 139 -12.88 1.18 -11.18
C VAL A 139 -12.08 -0.03 -11.68
N ALA A 140 -12.21 -0.42 -12.96
CA ALA A 140 -11.45 -1.52 -13.53
C ALA A 140 -9.94 -1.22 -13.56
N ILE A 141 -9.54 0.02 -13.92
CA ILE A 141 -8.15 0.47 -13.87
C ILE A 141 -7.65 0.48 -12.42
N GLY A 142 -8.41 1.08 -11.49
CA GLY A 142 -8.06 1.09 -10.07
C GLY A 142 -7.87 -0.31 -9.50
N LEU A 143 -8.77 -1.25 -9.82
CA LEU A 143 -8.66 -2.66 -9.40
C LEU A 143 -7.40 -3.33 -9.96
N ALA A 144 -7.06 -3.10 -11.22
CA ALA A 144 -5.83 -3.66 -11.80
C ALA A 144 -4.58 -3.21 -11.02
N HIS A 145 -4.54 -1.95 -10.57
CA HIS A 145 -3.42 -1.42 -9.79
C HIS A 145 -3.30 -2.01 -8.38
N VAL A 146 -4.42 -2.46 -7.79
CA VAL A 146 -4.44 -3.09 -6.47
C VAL A 146 -4.55 -4.62 -6.52
N GLY A 147 -4.22 -5.24 -7.66
CA GLY A 147 -4.22 -6.69 -7.84
C GLY A 147 -5.63 -7.32 -7.75
N GLY A 148 -6.67 -6.62 -8.22
CA GLY A 148 -8.06 -7.10 -8.25
C GLY A 148 -8.79 -7.04 -6.89
N ARG A 149 -8.18 -6.46 -5.85
CA ARG A 149 -8.71 -6.46 -4.47
C ARG A 149 -9.62 -5.25 -4.22
N LEU A 150 -10.94 -5.42 -4.39
CA LEU A 150 -11.92 -4.34 -4.18
C LEU A 150 -11.85 -3.71 -2.77
N PRO A 151 -11.75 -4.45 -1.66
CA PRO A 151 -11.64 -3.83 -0.33
C PRO A 151 -10.41 -2.92 -0.20
N LEU A 152 -9.28 -3.29 -0.82
CA LEU A 152 -8.10 -2.45 -0.84
C LEU A 152 -8.30 -1.19 -1.69
N LEU A 153 -8.93 -1.33 -2.88
CA LEU A 153 -9.27 -0.18 -3.71
C LEU A 153 -10.15 0.82 -2.94
N LEU A 154 -11.20 0.34 -2.26
CA LEU A 154 -12.10 1.20 -1.47
C LEU A 154 -11.35 1.96 -0.37
N ARG A 155 -10.40 1.33 0.33
CA ARG A 155 -9.55 2.01 1.33
C ARG A 155 -8.67 3.08 0.69
N VAL A 156 -8.06 2.79 -0.46
CA VAL A 156 -7.22 3.76 -1.20
C VAL A 156 -8.05 4.93 -1.70
N LEU A 157 -9.25 4.69 -2.19
CA LEU A 157 -10.19 5.72 -2.62
C LEU A 157 -10.64 6.61 -1.45
N LYS A 158 -10.96 6.02 -0.28
CA LYS A 158 -11.26 6.77 0.94
C LYS A 158 -10.11 7.68 1.33
N GLN A 159 -8.91 7.13 1.38
CA GLN A 159 -7.72 7.90 1.73
C GLN A 159 -7.43 9.02 0.71
N PHE A 160 -7.64 8.77 -0.59
CA PHE A 160 -7.57 9.80 -1.62
C PHE A 160 -8.52 10.95 -1.34
N ARG A 161 -9.81 10.66 -1.05
CA ARG A 161 -10.81 11.67 -0.70
C ARG A 161 -10.37 12.48 0.52
N ASP A 162 -9.95 11.82 1.58
CA ASP A 162 -9.65 12.43 2.87
C ASP A 162 -8.35 13.25 2.85
N THR A 163 -7.39 12.90 1.99
CA THR A 163 -6.10 13.62 1.89
C THR A 163 -6.09 14.63 0.75
N GLN A 164 -6.18 14.18 -0.51
CA GLN A 164 -6.03 15.05 -1.67
C GLN A 164 -7.25 15.96 -1.86
N GLY A 165 -8.45 15.43 -1.65
CA GLY A 165 -9.67 16.20 -1.79
C GLY A 165 -9.76 17.41 -0.87
N GLN A 166 -9.22 17.30 0.34
CA GLN A 166 -9.32 18.36 1.35
C GLN A 166 -8.14 19.34 1.32
N SER A 167 -6.95 18.91 0.99
CA SER A 167 -5.73 19.70 1.22
C SER A 167 -5.06 20.26 -0.03
N PHE A 168 -5.21 19.62 -1.20
CA PHE A 168 -4.49 19.98 -2.41
C PHE A 168 -4.68 21.44 -2.82
N ALA A 169 -5.93 21.90 -2.92
CA ALA A 169 -6.24 23.24 -3.38
C ALA A 169 -5.61 24.34 -2.51
N ALA A 170 -5.68 24.18 -1.17
CA ALA A 170 -5.11 25.13 -0.23
C ALA A 170 -3.58 25.13 -0.28
N GLN A 171 -2.97 23.97 -0.29
CA GLN A 171 -1.51 23.82 -0.31
C GLN A 171 -0.92 24.34 -1.65
N PHE A 172 -1.55 24.02 -2.78
CA PHE A 172 -1.10 24.48 -4.09
C PHE A 172 -1.16 26.01 -4.21
N ARG A 173 -2.29 26.62 -3.81
CA ARG A 173 -2.44 28.09 -3.81
C ARG A 173 -1.44 28.77 -2.86
N ALA A 174 -1.17 28.20 -1.72
CA ALA A 174 -0.17 28.72 -0.79
C ALA A 174 1.24 28.68 -1.39
N ALA A 175 1.61 27.57 -2.03
CA ALA A 175 2.89 27.45 -2.72
C ALA A 175 3.00 28.45 -3.90
N GLN A 176 1.94 28.60 -4.69
CA GLN A 176 1.89 29.58 -5.80
C GLN A 176 2.04 31.01 -5.28
N ALA A 177 1.32 31.39 -4.22
CA ALA A 177 1.41 32.72 -3.62
C ALA A 177 2.79 33.02 -3.02
N ALA A 178 3.48 32.00 -2.51
CA ALA A 178 4.85 32.10 -2.00
C ALA A 178 5.93 32.08 -3.10
N GLY A 179 5.56 31.85 -4.36
CA GLY A 179 6.51 31.66 -5.47
C GLY A 179 7.31 30.36 -5.37
N ASP A 180 6.88 29.41 -4.53
CA ASP A 180 7.53 28.12 -4.34
C ASP A 180 7.11 27.13 -5.43
N CYS A 181 7.70 27.29 -6.61
CA CYS A 181 7.45 26.43 -7.76
C CYS A 181 7.83 24.97 -7.49
N LEU A 182 8.82 24.71 -6.63
CA LEU A 182 9.25 23.36 -6.31
C LEU A 182 8.17 22.60 -5.54
N THR A 183 7.59 23.23 -4.51
CA THR A 183 6.46 22.65 -3.76
C THR A 183 5.23 22.52 -4.63
N ALA A 184 4.89 23.52 -5.44
CA ALA A 184 3.76 23.44 -6.37
C ALA A 184 3.90 22.29 -7.37
N SER A 185 5.08 22.12 -7.97
CA SER A 185 5.37 21.00 -8.88
C SER A 185 5.24 19.64 -8.20
N ARG A 186 5.75 19.50 -6.97
CA ARG A 186 5.63 18.26 -6.19
C ARG A 186 4.18 17.91 -5.85
N LEU A 187 3.36 18.90 -5.50
CA LEU A 187 1.94 18.70 -5.23
C LEU A 187 1.20 18.18 -6.47
N ALA A 188 1.42 18.81 -7.63
CA ALA A 188 0.85 18.39 -8.91
C ALA A 188 1.32 16.98 -9.30
N HIS A 189 2.62 16.68 -9.15
CA HIS A 189 3.20 15.35 -9.37
C HIS A 189 2.59 14.28 -8.46
N SER A 190 2.44 14.58 -7.18
CA SER A 190 1.84 13.67 -6.22
C SER A 190 0.39 13.37 -6.55
N LEU A 191 -0.39 14.41 -6.88
CA LEU A 191 -1.79 14.25 -7.29
C LEU A 191 -1.91 13.41 -8.55
N LYS A 192 -1.07 13.66 -9.58
CA LYS A 192 -1.01 12.87 -10.80
C LYS A 192 -0.83 11.38 -10.50
N GLY A 193 0.18 11.04 -9.72
CA GLY A 193 0.49 9.64 -9.40
C GLY A 193 -0.64 8.93 -8.66
N VAL A 194 -1.25 9.63 -7.70
CA VAL A 194 -2.35 9.06 -6.92
C VAL A 194 -3.63 8.94 -7.75
N ALA A 195 -3.96 9.94 -8.56
CA ALA A 195 -5.12 9.92 -9.46
C ALA A 195 -5.06 8.74 -10.42
N HIS A 196 -3.92 8.50 -11.06
CA HIS A 196 -3.74 7.32 -11.91
C HIS A 196 -3.86 6.01 -11.12
N THR A 197 -3.32 5.93 -9.91
CA THR A 197 -3.41 4.72 -9.07
C THR A 197 -4.85 4.35 -8.75
N VAL A 198 -5.72 5.32 -8.49
CA VAL A 198 -7.14 5.09 -8.19
C VAL A 198 -8.01 4.97 -9.44
N GLY A 199 -7.45 5.13 -10.64
CA GLY A 199 -8.20 5.07 -11.90
C GLY A 199 -8.91 6.37 -12.28
N ALA A 200 -8.57 7.52 -11.65
CA ALA A 200 -9.07 8.85 -12.01
C ALA A 200 -8.19 9.46 -13.12
N THR A 201 -8.27 8.89 -14.32
CA THR A 201 -7.35 9.18 -15.43
C THR A 201 -7.40 10.64 -15.84
N ASP A 202 -8.59 11.22 -16.05
CA ASP A 202 -8.74 12.62 -16.49
C ASP A 202 -8.15 13.61 -15.49
N LEU A 203 -8.34 13.33 -14.18
CA LEU A 203 -7.72 14.10 -13.11
C LEU A 203 -6.19 13.96 -13.14
N GLY A 204 -5.67 12.77 -13.42
CA GLY A 204 -4.23 12.51 -13.55
C GLY A 204 -3.61 13.27 -14.71
N GLU A 205 -4.28 13.31 -15.87
CA GLU A 205 -3.84 14.08 -17.05
C GLU A 205 -3.88 15.58 -16.79
N SER A 206 -4.93 16.08 -16.15
CA SER A 206 -5.02 17.49 -15.75
C SER A 206 -3.92 17.88 -14.76
N ALA A 207 -3.59 17.00 -13.81
CA ALA A 207 -2.48 17.21 -12.88
C ALA A 207 -1.12 17.20 -13.60
N ALA A 208 -0.93 16.36 -14.62
CA ALA A 208 0.26 16.34 -15.44
C ALA A 208 0.43 17.67 -16.23
N ALA A 209 -0.65 18.19 -16.81
CA ALA A 209 -0.62 19.47 -17.49
C ALA A 209 -0.25 20.63 -16.55
N LEU A 210 -0.80 20.62 -15.33
CA LEU A 210 -0.44 21.61 -14.31
C LEU A 210 1.02 21.48 -13.86
N GLU A 211 1.53 20.26 -13.68
CA GLU A 211 2.94 19.99 -13.35
C GLU A 211 3.89 20.61 -14.40
N VAL A 212 3.59 20.40 -15.69
CA VAL A 212 4.37 20.98 -16.81
C VAL A 212 4.31 22.51 -16.80
N ALA A 213 3.14 23.09 -16.57
CA ALA A 213 2.99 24.56 -16.52
C ALA A 213 3.80 25.18 -15.37
N VAL A 214 3.79 24.56 -14.19
CA VAL A 214 4.58 24.99 -13.03
C VAL A 214 6.08 24.87 -13.32
N ALA A 215 6.53 23.76 -13.91
CA ALA A 215 7.94 23.54 -14.25
C ALA A 215 8.44 24.54 -15.31
N ALA A 216 7.56 24.99 -16.21
CA ALA A 216 7.87 26.01 -17.20
C ALA A 216 7.77 27.46 -16.68
N HIS A 217 7.40 27.65 -15.40
CA HIS A 217 7.10 28.96 -14.80
C HIS A 217 6.02 29.75 -15.56
N ASP A 218 5.11 29.06 -16.25
CA ASP A 218 4.03 29.64 -17.06
C ASP A 218 2.79 29.89 -16.19
N THR A 219 2.75 31.07 -15.57
CA THR A 219 1.65 31.44 -14.66
C THR A 219 0.29 31.48 -15.37
N ALA A 220 0.25 31.91 -16.64
CA ALA A 220 -1.00 31.99 -17.43
C ALA A 220 -1.58 30.59 -17.65
N LYS A 221 -0.75 29.58 -17.94
CA LYS A 221 -1.19 28.19 -18.04
C LYS A 221 -1.57 27.61 -16.67
N CYS A 222 -0.85 27.95 -15.60
CA CYS A 222 -1.24 27.55 -14.24
C CYS A 222 -2.64 28.06 -13.90
N ASP A 223 -2.94 29.34 -14.19
CA ASP A 223 -4.24 29.96 -13.94
C ASP A 223 -5.36 29.35 -14.77
N THR A 224 -5.04 28.78 -15.94
CA THR A 224 -5.99 28.07 -16.79
C THR A 224 -6.22 26.62 -16.34
N HIS A 225 -5.16 25.87 -15.99
CA HIS A 225 -5.24 24.46 -15.67
C HIS A 225 -5.75 24.21 -14.24
N LEU A 226 -5.41 25.07 -13.27
CA LEU A 226 -5.79 24.87 -11.89
C LEU A 226 -7.31 24.81 -11.66
N PRO A 227 -8.16 25.72 -12.22
CA PRO A 227 -9.61 25.61 -12.07
C PRO A 227 -10.18 24.33 -12.66
N GLN A 228 -9.71 23.90 -13.82
CA GLN A 228 -10.13 22.66 -14.49
C GLN A 228 -9.78 21.43 -13.63
N LEU A 229 -8.57 21.38 -13.09
CA LEU A 229 -8.12 20.34 -12.20
C LEU A 229 -8.97 20.28 -10.92
N LEU A 230 -9.28 21.44 -10.31
CA LEU A 230 -10.08 21.50 -9.09
C LEU A 230 -11.51 21.03 -9.32
N GLU A 231 -12.10 21.29 -10.48
CA GLU A 231 -13.41 20.79 -10.88
C GLU A 231 -13.41 19.26 -10.98
N LEU A 232 -12.42 18.68 -11.66
CA LEU A 232 -12.26 17.22 -11.74
C LEU A 232 -12.01 16.59 -10.36
N LEU A 233 -11.19 17.23 -9.52
CA LEU A 233 -10.94 16.78 -8.15
C LEU A 233 -12.23 16.80 -7.32
N HIS A 234 -13.02 17.84 -7.45
CA HIS A 234 -14.32 17.98 -6.78
C HIS A 234 -15.30 16.89 -7.26
N GLN A 235 -15.38 16.63 -8.56
CA GLN A 235 -16.21 15.58 -9.14
C GLN A 235 -15.84 14.21 -8.55
N VAL A 236 -14.56 13.87 -8.56
CA VAL A 236 -14.06 12.59 -8.02
C VAL A 236 -14.34 12.48 -6.53
N THR A 237 -14.02 13.50 -5.74
CA THR A 237 -14.20 13.45 -4.28
C THR A 237 -15.67 13.45 -3.86
N SER A 238 -16.52 14.16 -4.58
CA SER A 238 -17.98 14.14 -4.35
C SER A 238 -18.57 12.78 -4.71
N GLY A 239 -18.07 12.14 -5.78
CA GLY A 239 -18.46 10.77 -6.15
C GLY A 239 -18.09 9.72 -5.10
N LEU A 240 -17.14 10.03 -4.22
CA LEU A 240 -16.72 9.17 -3.12
C LEU A 240 -17.43 9.46 -1.78
N ALA A 241 -18.47 10.28 -1.75
CA ALA A 241 -19.18 10.65 -0.51
C ALA A 241 -19.75 9.44 0.25
N GLU A 242 -20.21 8.41 -0.48
CA GLU A 242 -20.82 7.20 0.09
C GLU A 242 -19.81 6.06 0.33
N ILE A 243 -18.52 6.31 0.13
CA ILE A 243 -17.50 5.23 0.16
C ILE A 243 -17.38 4.58 1.55
N ASP A 244 -17.63 5.33 2.63
CA ASP A 244 -17.61 4.78 3.99
C ASP A 244 -18.67 3.70 4.17
N ARG A 245 -19.88 3.91 3.64
CA ARG A 245 -20.95 2.91 3.66
C ARG A 245 -20.59 1.65 2.88
N LEU A 246 -19.89 1.80 1.74
CA LEU A 246 -19.45 0.66 0.94
C LEU A 246 -18.36 -0.14 1.65
N ILE A 247 -17.47 0.53 2.37
CA ILE A 247 -16.43 -0.11 3.18
C ILE A 247 -17.08 -0.86 4.35
N ASP A 248 -18.03 -0.25 5.05
CA ASP A 248 -18.73 -0.86 6.18
C ASP A 248 -19.59 -2.05 5.71
N ALA A 249 -20.30 -1.92 4.59
CA ALA A 249 -21.04 -3.01 3.97
C ALA A 249 -20.11 -4.13 3.48
N GLY A 250 -18.94 -3.78 2.92
CA GLY A 250 -17.92 -4.73 2.49
C GLY A 250 -17.26 -5.45 3.67
N ASN A 251 -17.07 -4.79 4.81
CA ASN A 251 -16.60 -5.42 6.03
C ASN A 251 -17.66 -6.37 6.62
N GLY A 252 -18.94 -6.11 6.44
CA GLY A 252 -20.02 -7.03 6.80
C GLY A 252 -20.16 -8.24 5.86
N LEU A 253 -19.67 -8.16 4.62
CA LEU A 253 -19.63 -9.24 3.64
C LEU A 253 -18.28 -9.96 3.56
N SER A 254 -17.23 -9.43 4.19
CA SER A 254 -15.89 -10.02 4.30
C SER A 254 -15.73 -10.97 5.50
N GLU A 255 -16.83 -11.41 6.06
CA GLU A 255 -16.82 -12.64 6.86
C GLU A 255 -16.69 -13.82 5.89
N ALA A 256 -15.47 -14.37 5.87
CA ALA A 256 -15.08 -15.57 5.13
C ALA A 256 -14.56 -15.41 3.69
N SER A 257 -13.42 -14.77 3.54
CA SER A 257 -12.47 -15.29 2.56
C SER A 257 -11.88 -16.60 3.13
N ALA A 258 -12.10 -17.73 2.48
CA ALA A 258 -11.65 -19.06 2.95
C ALA A 258 -10.12 -19.11 3.20
N VAL A 259 -9.35 -18.23 2.57
CA VAL A 259 -7.88 -18.13 2.73
C VAL A 259 -7.47 -17.45 4.04
N ASP A 260 -8.22 -16.43 4.48
CA ASP A 260 -7.97 -15.80 5.79
C ASP A 260 -8.41 -16.72 6.93
N SER A 261 -9.46 -17.53 6.74
CA SER A 261 -9.91 -18.54 7.69
C SER A 261 -8.86 -19.64 7.87
N GLU A 262 -8.27 -20.14 6.81
CA GLU A 262 -7.27 -21.22 6.85
C GLU A 262 -5.97 -20.73 7.51
N ARG A 263 -5.53 -19.53 7.20
CA ARG A 263 -4.34 -18.91 7.81
C ARG A 263 -4.56 -18.57 9.29
N THR A 264 -5.72 -18.02 9.63
CA THR A 264 -6.09 -17.75 11.03
C THR A 264 -6.19 -19.05 11.82
N THR A 265 -6.77 -20.10 11.24
CA THR A 265 -6.85 -21.44 11.85
C THR A 265 -5.46 -22.02 12.10
N ALA A 266 -4.54 -21.89 11.13
CA ALA A 266 -3.16 -22.36 11.29
C ALA A 266 -2.40 -21.58 12.39
N LEU A 267 -2.58 -20.26 12.47
CA LEU A 267 -1.97 -19.41 13.51
C LEU A 267 -2.54 -19.75 14.90
N LEU A 268 -3.85 -19.96 15.01
CA LEU A 268 -4.50 -20.37 16.27
C LEU A 268 -4.05 -21.77 16.71
N ALA A 269 -3.87 -22.71 15.77
CA ALA A 269 -3.32 -24.03 16.07
C ALA A 269 -1.88 -23.94 16.61
N ARG A 270 -1.05 -23.07 15.98
CA ARG A 270 0.32 -22.83 16.45
C ARG A 270 0.34 -22.17 17.83
N LEU A 271 -0.56 -21.23 18.11
CA LEU A 271 -0.70 -20.60 19.41
C LEU A 271 -1.08 -21.66 20.48
N ALA A 272 -2.01 -22.56 20.15
CA ALA A 272 -2.39 -23.65 21.05
C ALA A 272 -1.21 -24.55 21.45
N GLU A 273 -0.30 -24.84 20.51
CA GLU A 273 0.91 -25.59 20.79
C GLU A 273 1.88 -24.85 21.72
N LEU A 274 2.11 -23.55 21.48
CA LEU A 274 2.97 -22.73 22.34
C LEU A 274 2.41 -22.60 23.76
N LEU A 275 1.09 -22.42 23.88
CA LEU A 275 0.43 -22.38 25.21
C LEU A 275 0.55 -23.70 25.99
N LYS A 276 0.48 -24.86 25.32
CA LYS A 276 0.71 -26.17 25.94
C LYS A 276 2.14 -26.35 26.46
N LEU A 277 3.11 -25.77 25.73
CA LEU A 277 4.52 -25.84 26.10
C LEU A 277 4.94 -24.76 27.11
N HIS A 278 4.02 -23.89 27.51
CA HIS A 278 4.29 -22.72 28.37
C HIS A 278 5.40 -21.81 27.78
N ASP A 279 5.46 -21.70 26.43
CA ASP A 279 6.48 -20.93 25.72
C ASP A 279 6.09 -19.45 25.68
N THR A 280 7.01 -18.57 26.06
CA THR A 280 6.83 -17.12 26.03
C THR A 280 6.63 -16.56 24.60
N ALA A 281 7.03 -17.30 23.56
CA ALA A 281 6.72 -16.97 22.17
C ALA A 281 5.20 -16.93 21.86
N ALA A 282 4.37 -17.46 22.77
CA ALA A 282 2.91 -17.35 22.70
C ALA A 282 2.44 -15.89 22.73
N ASP A 283 3.12 -15.01 23.48
CA ASP A 283 2.79 -13.58 23.57
C ASP A 283 3.04 -12.85 22.24
N ASP A 284 4.21 -13.04 21.64
CA ASP A 284 4.56 -12.47 20.34
C ASP A 284 3.61 -12.94 19.22
N LEU A 285 3.18 -14.22 19.30
CA LEU A 285 2.26 -14.77 18.31
C LEU A 285 0.84 -14.25 18.53
N ALA A 286 0.40 -14.11 19.77
CA ALA A 286 -0.91 -13.55 20.10
C ALA A 286 -1.02 -12.08 19.68
N GLU A 287 0.06 -11.29 19.79
CA GLU A 287 0.11 -9.91 19.27
C GLU A 287 -0.10 -9.87 17.75
N LYS A 288 0.53 -10.77 17.01
CA LYS A 288 0.37 -10.91 15.55
C LYS A 288 -1.03 -11.38 15.14
N ILE A 289 -1.72 -12.14 15.98
CA ILE A 289 -3.09 -12.63 15.74
C ILE A 289 -4.14 -11.57 16.09
N SER A 290 -3.89 -10.70 17.06
CA SER A 290 -4.85 -9.69 17.56
C SER A 290 -5.54 -8.85 16.47
N PRO A 291 -4.87 -8.40 15.38
CA PRO A 291 -5.50 -7.64 14.31
C PRO A 291 -6.63 -8.41 13.59
N TYR A 292 -6.57 -9.74 13.51
CA TYR A 292 -7.61 -10.56 12.85
C TYR A 292 -8.94 -10.55 13.61
N PHE A 293 -8.91 -10.22 14.91
CA PHE A 293 -10.10 -10.18 15.77
C PHE A 293 -10.57 -8.75 16.09
N ALA A 294 -9.85 -7.71 15.65
CA ALA A 294 -10.12 -6.32 16.04
C ALA A 294 -11.56 -5.88 15.76
N ASN A 295 -12.18 -6.38 14.68
CA ASN A 295 -13.53 -6.02 14.23
C ASN A 295 -14.45 -7.24 14.05
N SER A 296 -14.16 -8.39 14.71
CA SER A 296 -14.94 -9.61 14.57
C SER A 296 -15.95 -9.78 15.71
N ALA A 297 -17.03 -10.55 15.46
CA ALA A 297 -17.97 -10.98 16.50
C ALA A 297 -17.26 -11.75 17.62
N SER A 298 -16.11 -12.37 17.32
CA SER A 298 -15.30 -13.15 18.26
C SER A 298 -14.29 -12.30 19.05
N ARG A 299 -14.30 -10.97 18.94
CA ARG A 299 -13.39 -10.06 19.64
C ARG A 299 -13.37 -10.28 21.15
N THR A 300 -14.54 -10.34 21.78
CA THR A 300 -14.64 -10.54 23.23
C THR A 300 -14.03 -11.87 23.67
N ALA A 301 -14.21 -12.92 22.87
CA ALA A 301 -13.62 -14.23 23.17
C ALA A 301 -12.08 -14.18 23.01
N TRP A 302 -11.57 -13.48 21.97
CA TRP A 302 -10.14 -13.25 21.77
C TRP A 302 -9.52 -12.41 22.90
N ASP A 303 -10.16 -11.31 23.30
CA ASP A 303 -9.70 -10.46 24.42
C ASP A 303 -9.54 -11.28 25.70
N GLY A 304 -10.42 -12.25 25.90
CA GLY A 304 -10.31 -13.19 27.01
C GLY A 304 -9.08 -14.11 26.93
N VAL A 305 -8.68 -14.53 25.72
CA VAL A 305 -7.44 -15.30 25.50
C VAL A 305 -6.22 -14.43 25.78
N ARG A 306 -6.18 -13.23 25.19
CA ARG A 306 -5.10 -12.24 25.41
C ARG A 306 -4.88 -11.95 26.89
N GLN A 307 -5.95 -11.64 27.62
CA GLN A 307 -5.87 -11.34 29.05
C GLN A 307 -5.27 -12.50 29.88
N ALA A 308 -5.53 -13.75 29.49
CA ALA A 308 -4.94 -14.90 30.16
C ALA A 308 -3.45 -15.05 29.83
N ILE A 309 -3.04 -14.77 28.58
CA ILE A 309 -1.61 -14.77 28.17
C ILE A 309 -0.87 -13.65 28.91
N ASP A 310 -1.39 -12.43 28.96
CA ASP A 310 -0.78 -11.27 29.64
C ASP A 310 -0.56 -11.52 31.15
N ARG A 311 -1.33 -12.46 31.75
CA ARG A 311 -1.20 -12.89 33.13
C ARG A 311 -0.32 -14.14 33.30
N TYR A 312 0.27 -14.64 32.22
CA TYR A 312 1.03 -15.89 32.17
C TYR A 312 0.23 -17.13 32.63
N ASP A 313 -1.13 -17.05 32.55
CA ASP A 313 -2.00 -18.17 32.83
C ASP A 313 -2.26 -18.99 31.56
N TYR A 314 -1.23 -19.69 31.12
CA TYR A 314 -1.26 -20.48 29.89
C TYR A 314 -2.33 -21.60 29.87
N PRO A 315 -2.62 -22.31 31.01
CA PRO A 315 -3.72 -23.26 31.03
C PRO A 315 -5.09 -22.62 30.77
N LEU A 316 -5.34 -21.47 31.38
CA LEU A 316 -6.57 -20.71 31.16
C LEU A 316 -6.63 -20.14 29.71
N ALA A 317 -5.51 -19.65 29.20
CA ALA A 317 -5.41 -19.17 27.83
C ALA A 317 -5.72 -20.27 26.80
N ALA A 318 -5.17 -21.47 27.00
CA ALA A 318 -5.43 -22.63 26.16
C ALA A 318 -6.91 -23.07 26.20
N SER A 319 -7.53 -23.07 27.39
CA SER A 319 -8.96 -23.38 27.55
C SER A 319 -9.86 -22.36 26.81
N LYS A 320 -9.55 -21.08 26.92
CA LYS A 320 -10.30 -20.01 26.22
C LYS A 320 -10.08 -20.06 24.72
N LEU A 321 -8.85 -20.39 24.26
CA LEU A 321 -8.52 -20.54 22.86
C LEU A 321 -9.30 -21.71 22.21
N ALA A 322 -9.42 -22.83 22.91
CA ALA A 322 -10.21 -23.97 22.44
C ALA A 322 -11.69 -23.59 22.24
N LYS A 323 -12.28 -22.84 23.17
CA LYS A 323 -13.65 -22.32 23.02
C LYS A 323 -13.79 -21.36 21.83
N LEU A 324 -12.80 -20.50 21.60
CA LEU A 324 -12.79 -19.62 20.45
C LEU A 324 -12.73 -20.42 19.14
N GLN A 325 -11.91 -21.46 19.07
CA GLN A 325 -11.83 -22.34 17.89
C GLN A 325 -13.14 -23.10 17.65
N GLU A 326 -13.85 -23.50 18.71
CA GLU A 326 -15.18 -24.12 18.61
C GLU A 326 -16.22 -23.14 18.03
N ILE A 327 -16.24 -21.89 18.49
CA ILE A 327 -17.10 -20.83 17.96
C ILE A 327 -16.82 -20.60 16.47
N LEU A 328 -15.54 -20.57 16.06
CA LEU A 328 -15.14 -20.35 14.68
C LEU A 328 -15.43 -21.57 13.77
N SER A 329 -15.54 -22.77 14.33
CA SER A 329 -15.79 -24.01 13.59
C SER A 329 -17.27 -24.31 13.38
N THR A 330 -18.17 -23.60 14.07
CA THR A 330 -19.63 -23.85 13.99
C THR A 330 -20.20 -22.96 12.87
N PRO A 331 -20.62 -23.51 11.71
CA PRO A 331 -21.25 -22.70 10.65
C PRO A 331 -22.61 -22.20 11.16
N GLY A 332 -22.75 -20.87 11.21
CA GLY A 332 -23.92 -20.04 11.41
C GLY A 332 -25.25 -20.71 11.80
N GLN A 333 -25.55 -20.68 13.10
CA GLN A 333 -26.92 -20.53 13.60
C GLN A 333 -26.98 -19.21 14.35
N GLY A 334 -27.39 -18.16 13.64
CA GLY A 334 -27.65 -16.84 14.19
C GLY A 334 -28.78 -16.21 13.40
N ASN A 335 -29.92 -16.19 14.03
CA ASN A 335 -31.21 -15.57 13.65
C ASN A 335 -31.04 -14.11 13.18
#